data_152de007f3ba8eeebe54c4e740c603e7
#
_entry.id   152de007f3ba8eeebe54c4e740c603e7
#
_cell.length_a   1.000
_cell.length_b   1.000
_cell.length_c   1.000
_cell.angle_alpha   90.00
_cell.angle_beta   90.00
_cell.angle_gamma   90.00
#
_symmetry.space_group_name_H-M   'P 1'
#
loop_
_entity.id
_entity.type
_entity.pdbx_description
1 polymer ?
#
loop_
_entity_poly.entity_id
_entity_poly.type
_entity_poly.pdbx_seq_one_letter_code
_entity_poly.pdbx_strand_id
1 'polypeptide(L)'
;MSRFDVYNPMAGGVLTGRDGRYEDASMDGRVTHRPNYQKLYWKKSYFDAVEIIKLACEEEGITTIEATYRWLAYHSMLNVERGDAIIIGASKADHLKQNIETVKAGPLSDAVVDAFEKAWQHCKADCPEYFTLYKGKGSVGGEKK
;
A
#
# COMPACT_ATOMS: atom_id res chain seq x y z
N MET A 1 23.82 -10.96 -3.81
CA MET A 1 23.01 -9.74 -3.88
C MET A 1 21.64 -10.07 -3.25
N SER A 2 21.16 -9.25 -2.34
CA SER A 2 19.90 -9.54 -1.65
C SER A 2 18.72 -9.17 -2.54
N ARG A 3 17.74 -10.06 -2.61
CA ARG A 3 16.42 -9.86 -3.24
C ARG A 3 15.50 -9.13 -2.26
N PHE A 4 14.64 -8.27 -2.76
CA PHE A 4 13.65 -7.55 -1.99
C PHE A 4 12.23 -7.93 -2.42
N ASP A 5 11.41 -8.44 -1.49
CA ASP A 5 10.03 -8.79 -1.73
C ASP A 5 9.11 -7.82 -0.99
N VAL A 6 8.30 -7.07 -1.74
CA VAL A 6 7.30 -6.17 -1.17
C VAL A 6 6.03 -6.95 -0.84
N TYR A 7 5.62 -6.93 0.41
CA TYR A 7 4.35 -7.50 0.85
C TYR A 7 3.33 -6.42 1.18
N ASN A 8 2.06 -6.78 1.20
CA ASN A 8 0.93 -5.90 1.54
C ASN A 8 0.89 -4.61 0.69
N PRO A 9 0.93 -4.72 -0.64
CA PRO A 9 1.06 -3.58 -1.54
C PRO A 9 -0.10 -2.58 -1.45
N MET A 10 -1.27 -3.03 -0.96
CA MET A 10 -2.46 -2.18 -0.77
C MET A 10 -2.53 -1.52 0.61
N ALA A 11 -1.46 -1.57 1.42
CA ALA A 11 -1.42 -0.98 2.76
C ALA A 11 -2.64 -1.35 3.62
N GLY A 12 -2.91 -2.66 3.73
CA GLY A 12 -4.05 -3.16 4.49
C GLY A 12 -5.43 -2.91 3.86
N GLY A 13 -5.47 -2.46 2.62
CA GLY A 13 -6.68 -2.12 1.88
C GLY A 13 -6.97 -0.62 1.75
N VAL A 14 -6.22 0.23 2.46
CA VAL A 14 -6.43 1.70 2.41
C VAL A 14 -6.25 2.24 0.98
N LEU A 15 -5.26 1.75 0.24
CA LEU A 15 -5.00 2.14 -1.16
C LEU A 15 -6.06 1.68 -2.16
N THR A 16 -7.04 0.88 -1.74
CA THR A 16 -8.19 0.58 -2.61
C THR A 16 -9.10 1.79 -2.82
N GLY A 17 -9.02 2.80 -1.97
CA GLY A 17 -9.88 3.97 -1.97
C GLY A 17 -11.35 3.68 -1.63
N ARG A 18 -11.66 2.45 -1.19
CA ARG A 18 -13.03 2.00 -0.90
C ARG A 18 -13.65 2.74 0.28
N ASP A 19 -12.84 3.05 1.27
CA ASP A 19 -13.34 3.59 2.54
C ASP A 19 -13.68 5.09 2.48
N GLY A 20 -13.44 5.75 1.34
CA GLY A 20 -13.79 7.15 1.13
C GLY A 20 -12.97 8.10 1.99
N ARG A 21 -13.62 9.12 2.55
CA ARG A 21 -12.98 10.09 3.45
C ARG A 21 -12.89 9.54 4.86
N TYR A 22 -11.87 9.98 5.58
CA TYR A 22 -11.61 9.53 6.97
C TYR A 22 -12.83 9.75 7.89
N GLU A 23 -13.51 10.87 7.74
CA GLU A 23 -14.67 11.25 8.56
C GLU A 23 -15.89 10.37 8.33
N ASP A 24 -16.01 9.81 7.12
CA ASP A 24 -17.14 8.97 6.68
C ASP A 24 -16.81 7.48 6.72
N ALA A 25 -15.56 7.13 6.97
CA ALA A 25 -15.08 5.76 6.87
C ALA A 25 -15.57 4.92 8.05
N SER A 26 -16.10 3.73 7.73
CA SER A 26 -16.44 2.73 8.74
C SER A 26 -15.29 1.74 8.93
N MET A 27 -15.03 1.38 10.19
CA MET A 27 -14.02 0.38 10.51
C MET A 27 -14.54 -1.04 10.24
N ASP A 28 -14.79 -1.38 8.98
CA ASP A 28 -15.28 -2.69 8.57
C ASP A 28 -14.16 -3.65 8.14
N GLY A 29 -14.42 -4.94 8.16
CA GLY A 29 -13.54 -5.96 7.63
C GLY A 29 -12.25 -6.17 8.44
N ARG A 30 -11.07 -6.13 7.77
CA ARG A 30 -9.79 -6.44 8.40
C ARG A 30 -9.40 -5.46 9.50
N VAL A 31 -9.84 -4.22 9.41
CA VAL A 31 -9.51 -3.16 10.38
C VAL A 31 -10.19 -3.44 11.70
N THR A 32 -11.45 -3.88 11.66
CA THR A 32 -12.24 -4.23 12.85
C THR A 32 -11.64 -5.39 13.65
N HIS A 33 -11.12 -6.39 12.94
CA HIS A 33 -10.65 -7.63 13.57
C HIS A 33 -9.14 -7.64 13.86
N ARG A 34 -8.39 -6.59 13.47
CA ARG A 34 -6.94 -6.50 13.63
C ARG A 34 -6.51 -5.15 14.19
N PRO A 35 -6.43 -4.98 15.51
CA PRO A 35 -6.03 -3.72 16.16
C PRO A 35 -4.70 -3.15 15.66
N ASN A 36 -3.76 -4.01 15.25
CA ASN A 36 -2.49 -3.58 14.68
C ASN A 36 -2.65 -2.89 13.32
N TYR A 37 -3.64 -3.31 12.52
CA TYR A 37 -3.94 -2.66 11.24
C TYR A 37 -4.55 -1.27 11.42
N GLN A 38 -5.44 -1.12 12.40
CA GLN A 38 -5.96 0.20 12.79
C GLN A 38 -4.82 1.15 13.14
N LYS A 39 -3.96 0.71 14.04
CA LYS A 39 -2.84 1.52 14.54
C LYS A 39 -1.88 1.94 13.43
N LEU A 40 -1.69 1.08 12.42
CA LEU A 40 -0.76 1.33 11.31
C LEU A 40 -1.37 2.19 10.20
N TYR A 41 -2.60 1.91 9.82
CA TYR A 41 -3.16 2.40 8.57
C TYR A 41 -4.35 3.35 8.73
N TRP A 42 -5.04 3.34 9.89
CA TRP A 42 -6.20 4.18 10.10
C TRP A 42 -5.80 5.57 10.59
N LYS A 43 -5.31 6.39 9.68
CA LYS A 43 -4.84 7.74 9.94
C LYS A 43 -5.42 8.70 8.91
N LYS A 44 -5.84 9.88 9.36
CA LYS A 44 -6.41 10.89 8.47
C LYS A 44 -5.48 11.24 7.31
N SER A 45 -4.19 11.42 7.58
CA SER A 45 -3.19 11.73 6.55
C SER A 45 -3.08 10.66 5.46
N TYR A 46 -3.33 9.39 5.79
CA TYR A 46 -3.34 8.30 4.81
C TYR A 46 -4.58 8.34 3.92
N PHE A 47 -5.75 8.64 4.49
CA PHE A 47 -6.97 8.81 3.71
C PHE A 47 -6.88 10.01 2.78
N ASP A 48 -6.35 11.14 3.26
CA ASP A 48 -6.11 12.32 2.44
C ASP A 48 -5.11 12.02 1.31
N ALA A 49 -4.06 11.26 1.59
CA ALA A 49 -3.08 10.83 0.58
C ALA A 49 -3.71 9.93 -0.49
N VAL A 50 -4.57 9.01 -0.10
CA VAL A 50 -5.31 8.15 -1.05
C VAL A 50 -6.26 8.97 -1.92
N GLU A 51 -6.91 9.99 -1.37
CA GLU A 51 -7.77 10.88 -2.16
C GLU A 51 -6.99 11.64 -3.23
N ILE A 52 -5.78 12.10 -2.94
CA ILE A 52 -4.90 12.73 -3.93
C ILE A 52 -4.63 11.77 -5.11
N ILE A 53 -4.30 10.52 -4.83
CA ILE A 53 -4.05 9.50 -5.85
C ILE A 53 -5.34 9.19 -6.62
N LYS A 54 -6.45 9.02 -5.92
CA LYS A 54 -7.75 8.67 -6.49
C LYS A 54 -8.21 9.69 -7.52
N LEU A 55 -8.14 10.98 -7.21
CA LEU A 55 -8.52 12.05 -8.13
C LEU A 55 -7.71 11.99 -9.44
N ALA A 56 -6.40 11.80 -9.35
CA ALA A 56 -5.56 11.66 -10.55
C ALA A 56 -5.88 10.38 -11.35
N CYS A 57 -6.21 9.29 -10.69
CA CYS A 57 -6.63 8.05 -11.34
C CYS A 57 -7.98 8.19 -12.05
N GLU A 58 -8.94 8.89 -11.45
CA GLU A 58 -10.27 9.14 -12.02
C GLU A 58 -10.18 9.96 -13.31
N GLU A 59 -9.29 10.96 -13.36
CA GLU A 59 -9.05 11.75 -14.58
C GLU A 59 -8.54 10.90 -15.74
N GLU A 60 -7.85 9.81 -15.48
CA GLU A 60 -7.31 8.89 -16.49
C GLU A 60 -8.15 7.62 -16.69
N GLY A 61 -9.24 7.46 -15.94
CA GLY A 61 -10.12 6.31 -16.05
C GLY A 61 -9.50 5.00 -15.55
N ILE A 62 -8.53 5.05 -14.63
CA ILE A 62 -7.91 3.89 -14.00
C ILE A 62 -8.29 3.79 -12.53
N THR A 63 -8.16 2.59 -11.94
CA THR A 63 -8.40 2.39 -10.51
C THR A 63 -7.14 2.67 -9.69
N THR A 64 -7.31 3.03 -8.42
CA THR A 64 -6.18 3.16 -7.48
C THR A 64 -5.43 1.84 -7.28
N ILE A 65 -6.13 0.70 -7.38
CA ILE A 65 -5.52 -0.63 -7.32
C ILE A 65 -4.58 -0.83 -8.51
N GLU A 66 -5.05 -0.57 -9.73
CA GLU A 66 -4.23 -0.63 -10.94
C GLU A 66 -3.02 0.30 -10.82
N ALA A 67 -3.26 1.56 -10.46
CA ALA A 67 -2.20 2.55 -10.32
C ALA A 67 -1.14 2.12 -9.29
N THR A 68 -1.54 1.54 -8.16
CA THR A 68 -0.61 1.07 -7.13
C THR A 68 0.29 -0.05 -7.64
N TYR A 69 -0.26 -1.05 -8.32
CA TYR A 69 0.57 -2.15 -8.87
C TYR A 69 1.50 -1.66 -9.98
N ARG A 70 1.02 -0.78 -10.86
CA ARG A 70 1.84 -0.18 -11.92
C ARG A 70 2.94 0.72 -11.33
N TRP A 71 2.63 1.50 -10.28
CA TRP A 71 3.63 2.31 -9.60
C TRP A 71 4.74 1.44 -8.99
N LEU A 72 4.37 0.37 -8.30
CA LEU A 72 5.35 -0.56 -7.71
C LEU A 72 6.22 -1.22 -8.79
N ALA A 73 5.62 -1.61 -9.91
CA ALA A 73 6.33 -2.32 -10.97
C ALA A 73 7.25 -1.43 -11.81
N TYR A 74 6.88 -0.16 -12.06
CA TYR A 74 7.56 0.69 -13.02
C TYR A 74 8.20 1.95 -12.44
N HIS A 75 7.77 2.41 -11.27
CA HIS A 75 8.19 3.69 -10.70
C HIS A 75 8.84 3.58 -9.32
N SER A 76 8.84 2.40 -8.72
CA SER A 76 9.52 2.15 -7.45
C SER A 76 11.00 1.79 -7.65
N MET A 77 11.70 1.55 -6.54
CA MET A 77 13.08 1.07 -6.56
C MET A 77 13.21 -0.45 -6.79
N LEU A 78 12.11 -1.16 -7.00
CA LEU A 78 12.14 -2.60 -7.31
C LEU A 78 12.83 -2.83 -8.65
N ASN A 79 13.65 -3.86 -8.70
CA ASN A 79 14.40 -4.22 -9.90
C ASN A 79 14.26 -5.71 -10.19
N VAL A 80 13.62 -6.02 -11.31
CA VAL A 80 13.39 -7.40 -11.76
C VAL A 80 14.69 -8.16 -12.03
N GLU A 81 15.75 -7.48 -12.45
CA GLU A 81 17.06 -8.10 -12.69
C GLU A 81 17.72 -8.59 -11.41
N ARG A 82 17.41 -7.97 -10.27
CA ARG A 82 17.79 -8.45 -8.94
C ARG A 82 16.89 -9.55 -8.42
N GLY A 83 15.81 -9.87 -9.12
CA GLY A 83 14.79 -10.82 -8.68
C GLY A 83 13.83 -10.27 -7.65
N ASP A 84 13.74 -8.93 -7.51
CA ASP A 84 12.77 -8.29 -6.61
C ASP A 84 11.33 -8.63 -7.04
N ALA A 85 10.42 -8.76 -6.08
CA ALA A 85 9.05 -9.19 -6.36
C ALA A 85 7.99 -8.44 -5.52
N ILE A 86 6.79 -8.43 -6.05
CA ILE A 86 5.59 -7.93 -5.36
C ILE A 86 4.75 -9.13 -4.97
N ILE A 87 4.46 -9.28 -3.67
CA ILE A 87 3.59 -10.33 -3.15
C ILE A 87 2.15 -9.85 -3.22
N ILE A 88 1.39 -10.40 -4.15
CA ILE A 88 0.00 -10.03 -4.38
C ILE A 88 -0.92 -10.95 -3.57
N GLY A 89 -1.76 -10.35 -2.72
CA GLY A 89 -2.84 -11.05 -2.04
C GLY A 89 -4.19 -10.76 -2.68
N ALA A 90 -5.00 -11.80 -2.87
CA ALA A 90 -6.37 -11.65 -3.33
C ALA A 90 -7.28 -12.69 -2.65
N SER A 91 -8.52 -12.29 -2.35
CA SER A 91 -9.52 -13.18 -1.77
C SER A 91 -10.21 -14.07 -2.80
N LYS A 92 -10.10 -13.71 -4.09
CA LYS A 92 -10.68 -14.43 -5.22
C LYS A 92 -9.65 -14.55 -6.34
N ALA A 93 -9.65 -15.71 -7.02
CA ALA A 93 -8.73 -15.99 -8.13
C ALA A 93 -8.87 -14.97 -9.28
N ASP A 94 -10.10 -14.54 -9.59
CA ASP A 94 -10.35 -13.57 -10.65
C ASP A 94 -9.72 -12.20 -10.34
N HIS A 95 -9.77 -11.78 -9.08
CA HIS A 95 -9.10 -10.53 -8.65
C HIS A 95 -7.58 -10.64 -8.79
N LEU A 96 -7.01 -11.80 -8.47
CA LEU A 96 -5.59 -12.03 -8.65
C LEU A 96 -5.18 -11.94 -10.12
N LYS A 97 -5.92 -12.60 -11.00
CA LYS A 97 -5.71 -12.55 -12.44
C LYS A 97 -5.81 -11.12 -12.98
N GLN A 98 -6.86 -10.40 -12.58
CA GLN A 98 -7.05 -9.00 -12.97
C GLN A 98 -5.88 -8.13 -12.52
N ASN A 99 -5.42 -8.25 -11.27
CA ASN A 99 -4.30 -7.47 -10.75
C ASN A 99 -3.00 -7.74 -11.51
N ILE A 100 -2.76 -8.99 -11.92
CA ILE A 100 -1.59 -9.35 -12.74
C ILE A 100 -1.72 -8.71 -14.15
N GLU A 101 -2.89 -8.76 -14.76
CA GLU A 101 -3.12 -8.18 -16.09
C GLU A 101 -2.96 -6.65 -16.08
N THR A 102 -3.37 -5.96 -15.01
CA THR A 102 -3.23 -4.49 -14.95
C THR A 102 -1.77 -4.02 -15.02
N VAL A 103 -0.84 -4.80 -14.49
CA VAL A 103 0.61 -4.47 -14.57
C VAL A 103 1.10 -4.46 -16.01
N LYS A 104 0.52 -5.26 -16.90
CA LYS A 104 0.90 -5.32 -18.33
C LYS A 104 0.54 -4.04 -19.10
N ALA A 105 -0.29 -3.17 -18.54
CA ALA A 105 -0.61 -1.88 -19.14
C ALA A 105 0.59 -0.90 -19.20
N GLY A 106 1.69 -1.24 -18.52
CA GLY A 106 2.92 -0.47 -18.54
C GLY A 106 2.98 0.67 -17.51
N PRO A 107 3.95 1.59 -17.68
CA PRO A 107 4.14 2.69 -16.73
C PRO A 107 2.93 3.63 -16.68
N LEU A 108 2.79 4.33 -15.56
CA LEU A 108 1.79 5.38 -15.36
C LEU A 108 2.18 6.67 -16.07
N SER A 109 1.21 7.55 -16.29
CA SER A 109 1.48 8.93 -16.72
C SER A 109 2.22 9.71 -15.63
N ASP A 110 2.87 10.78 -16.03
CA ASP A 110 3.57 11.69 -15.11
C ASP A 110 2.59 12.29 -14.09
N ALA A 111 1.35 12.59 -14.48
CA ALA A 111 0.33 13.15 -13.60
C ALA A 111 -0.02 12.20 -12.44
N VAL A 112 -0.17 10.92 -12.72
CA VAL A 112 -0.46 9.91 -11.67
C VAL A 112 0.78 9.66 -10.81
N VAL A 113 1.99 9.61 -11.41
CA VAL A 113 3.24 9.48 -10.64
C VAL A 113 3.43 10.66 -9.69
N ASP A 114 3.18 11.88 -10.15
CA ASP A 114 3.23 13.09 -9.32
C ASP A 114 2.21 13.06 -8.17
N ALA A 115 1.04 12.47 -8.42
CA ALA A 115 0.03 12.29 -7.37
C ALA A 115 0.52 11.34 -6.27
N PHE A 116 1.22 10.25 -6.60
CA PHE A 116 1.86 9.38 -5.61
C PHE A 116 2.93 10.11 -4.80
N GLU A 117 3.75 10.93 -5.45
CA GLU A 117 4.76 11.74 -4.76
C GLU A 117 4.12 12.76 -3.81
N LYS A 118 3.11 13.49 -4.24
CA LYS A 118 2.35 14.41 -3.40
C LYS A 118 1.68 13.70 -2.22
N ALA A 119 1.10 12.54 -2.46
CA ALA A 119 0.50 11.70 -1.43
C ALA A 119 1.54 11.30 -0.37
N TRP A 120 2.73 10.87 -0.80
CA TRP A 120 3.84 10.56 0.09
C TRP A 120 4.27 11.76 0.92
N GLN A 121 4.48 12.92 0.31
CA GLN A 121 4.84 14.15 1.02
C GLN A 121 3.80 14.53 2.08
N HIS A 122 2.53 14.26 1.81
CA HIS A 122 1.43 14.52 2.74
C HIS A 122 1.42 13.61 3.96
N CYS A 123 1.70 12.32 3.78
CA CYS A 123 1.54 11.33 4.85
C CYS A 123 2.85 10.83 5.49
N LYS A 124 4.01 11.16 4.94
CA LYS A 124 5.30 10.61 5.38
C LYS A 124 5.63 10.86 6.85
N ALA A 125 5.17 12.00 7.42
CA ALA A 125 5.40 12.33 8.83
C ALA A 125 4.69 11.36 9.79
N ASP A 126 3.58 10.75 9.36
CA ASP A 126 2.79 9.79 10.12
C ASP A 126 3.19 8.34 9.82
N CYS A 127 4.12 8.14 8.89
CA CYS A 127 4.58 6.80 8.50
C CYS A 127 5.45 6.21 9.62
N PRO A 128 5.09 5.03 10.18
CA PRO A 128 5.93 4.40 11.19
C PRO A 128 7.22 3.88 10.57
N GLU A 129 8.29 3.88 11.36
CA GLU A 129 9.49 3.17 10.98
C GLU A 129 9.20 1.66 10.82
N TYR A 130 9.76 1.04 9.80
CA TYR A 130 9.55 -0.39 9.51
C TYR A 130 9.79 -1.29 10.73
N PHE A 131 10.83 -1.02 11.50
CA PHE A 131 11.21 -1.81 12.67
C PHE A 131 10.32 -1.60 13.91
N THR A 132 9.50 -0.58 13.97
CA THR A 132 8.58 -0.37 15.11
C THR A 132 7.54 -1.48 15.22
N LEU A 133 7.22 -2.14 14.12
CA LEU A 133 6.31 -3.29 14.08
C LEU A 133 6.84 -4.50 14.86
N TYR A 134 8.14 -4.60 15.03
CA TYR A 134 8.83 -5.73 15.64
C TYR A 134 9.36 -5.46 17.03
N LYS A 135 9.43 -4.20 17.46
CA LYS A 135 9.92 -3.84 18.82
C LYS A 135 9.08 -4.41 19.98
N GLY A 136 7.90 -4.95 19.73
CA GLY A 136 7.01 -5.54 20.75
C GLY A 136 7.10 -7.05 20.93
N LYS A 137 7.87 -7.76 20.10
CA LYS A 137 8.01 -9.23 20.18
C LYS A 137 9.42 -9.73 20.50
N GLY A 138 10.36 -8.83 20.73
CA GLY A 138 11.79 -9.16 20.88
C GLY A 138 12.34 -9.17 22.30
N SER A 139 11.53 -9.04 23.34
CA SER A 139 12.01 -9.13 24.73
C SER A 139 11.40 -10.34 25.46
N VAL A 140 11.63 -11.53 24.93
CA VAL A 140 11.72 -12.71 25.78
C VAL A 140 13.21 -12.92 26.04
N GLY A 141 13.78 -12.01 26.79
CA GLY A 141 15.07 -12.19 27.41
C GLY A 141 14.90 -13.26 28.50
N GLY A 142 15.39 -14.45 28.22
CA GLY A 142 15.51 -15.46 29.25
C GLY A 142 16.45 -14.96 30.35
N GLU A 143 15.92 -14.66 31.51
CA GLU A 143 16.67 -14.71 32.73
C GLU A 143 17.16 -16.14 32.92
N LYS A 144 18.42 -16.38 32.66
CA LYS A 144 19.11 -17.54 33.20
C LYS A 144 19.56 -17.22 34.61
N LYS A 145 18.94 -17.90 35.57
CA LYS A 145 19.56 -18.15 36.85
C LYS A 145 20.73 -19.11 36.68
#